data_bd94fd22448c733a3973ca4749355f96
#
_entry.id   bd94fd22448c733a3973ca4749355f96
#
_cell.length_a   1.000
_cell.length_b   1.000
_cell.length_c   1.000
_cell.angle_alpha   90.00
_cell.angle_beta   90.00
_cell.angle_gamma   90.00
#
_symmetry.space_group_name_H-M   'P 1'
#
loop_
_entity.id
_entity.type
_entity.pdbx_description
1 polymer ?
#
loop_
_entity_poly.entity_id
_entity_poly.type
_entity_poly.pdbx_seq_one_letter_code
_entity_poly.pdbx_strand_id
1 'polypeptide(L)'
;MSEHKLDPAVLGDHVDRLYRAAWGLCGSREDAEDLVQDTFANILRKPRLLRSEDDLGYLLRVLRNTFISKRRAAGRRPRTSPMPEDLDFADPMAPTPEARMETAELFAAIAELPDDFRDALVAIDIAGLSYREAARALRVREATLTTRLHRARQRIAASIEGPKARPPKS
;
A
#
# COMPACT_ATOMS: atom_id res chain seq x y z
N MET A 1 -19.99 -10.34 -20.12
CA MET A 1 -19.22 -9.99 -18.91
C MET A 1 -19.66 -10.92 -17.80
N SER A 2 -18.81 -11.81 -17.40
CA SER A 2 -19.15 -12.81 -16.37
C SER A 2 -18.92 -12.17 -15.00
N GLU A 3 -19.98 -12.06 -14.21
CA GLU A 3 -19.87 -11.77 -12.79
C GLU A 3 -19.46 -13.06 -12.07
N HIS A 4 -18.44 -12.99 -11.24
CA HIS A 4 -17.99 -14.13 -10.46
C HIS A 4 -17.79 -13.74 -8.99
N LYS A 5 -17.98 -14.71 -8.10
CA LYS A 5 -17.51 -14.58 -6.73
C LYS A 5 -15.99 -14.61 -6.73
N LEU A 6 -15.39 -13.74 -5.95
CA LEU A 6 -13.95 -13.80 -5.73
C LEU A 6 -13.59 -15.19 -5.18
N ASP A 7 -12.91 -15.97 -6.02
CA ASP A 7 -12.46 -17.30 -5.65
C ASP A 7 -11.29 -17.17 -4.65
N PRO A 8 -11.31 -17.87 -3.52
CA PRO A 8 -10.16 -17.92 -2.62
C PRO A 8 -8.84 -18.30 -3.32
N ALA A 9 -8.89 -19.08 -4.39
CA ALA A 9 -7.72 -19.42 -5.21
C ALA A 9 -7.14 -18.19 -5.92
N VAL A 10 -7.97 -17.26 -6.38
CA VAL A 10 -7.54 -16.00 -7.02
C VAL A 10 -6.92 -15.03 -6.00
N LEU A 11 -7.31 -15.11 -4.72
CA LEU A 11 -6.69 -14.34 -3.65
C LEU A 11 -5.19 -14.64 -3.54
N GLY A 12 -4.79 -15.90 -3.73
CA GLY A 12 -3.39 -16.32 -3.72
C GLY A 12 -2.54 -15.61 -4.77
N ASP A 13 -3.09 -15.37 -5.96
CA ASP A 13 -2.39 -14.71 -7.07
C ASP A 13 -2.12 -13.22 -6.81
N HIS A 14 -2.86 -12.60 -5.91
CA HIS A 14 -2.76 -11.19 -5.58
C HIS A 14 -2.12 -10.91 -4.21
N VAL A 15 -1.79 -11.94 -3.43
CA VAL A 15 -1.24 -11.80 -2.06
C VAL A 15 0.00 -10.93 -2.04
N ASP A 16 0.97 -11.18 -2.92
CA ASP A 16 2.22 -10.42 -2.95
C ASP A 16 2.01 -8.94 -3.24
N ARG A 17 1.13 -8.63 -4.19
CA ARG A 17 0.79 -7.25 -4.55
C ARG A 17 0.07 -6.54 -3.40
N LEU A 18 -0.88 -7.21 -2.77
CA LEU A 18 -1.61 -6.68 -1.61
C LEU A 18 -0.70 -6.48 -0.41
N TYR A 19 0.22 -7.39 -0.17
CA TYR A 19 1.19 -7.27 0.91
C TYR A 19 2.11 -6.06 0.71
N ARG A 20 2.65 -5.85 -0.50
CA ARG A 20 3.45 -4.67 -0.81
C ARG A 20 2.64 -3.37 -0.70
N ALA A 21 1.39 -3.37 -1.18
CA ALA A 21 0.48 -2.24 -1.03
C ALA A 21 0.22 -1.93 0.44
N ALA A 22 -0.06 -2.94 1.26
CA ALA A 22 -0.23 -2.80 2.70
C ALA A 22 1.02 -2.23 3.37
N TRP A 23 2.20 -2.69 2.98
CA TRP A 23 3.46 -2.16 3.49
C TRP A 23 3.64 -0.67 3.14
N GLY A 24 3.33 -0.28 1.91
CA GLY A 24 3.33 1.14 1.51
C GLY A 24 2.35 2.01 2.28
N LEU A 25 1.20 1.45 2.69
CA LEU A 25 0.23 2.15 3.53
C LEU A 25 0.67 2.26 4.99
N CYS A 26 1.20 1.18 5.56
CA CYS A 26 1.53 1.07 6.99
C CYS A 26 2.94 1.55 7.33
N GLY A 27 3.90 1.41 6.41
CA GLY A 27 5.31 1.70 6.65
C GLY A 27 6.08 0.62 7.42
N SER A 28 5.43 -0.42 7.88
CA SER A 28 6.01 -1.53 8.62
C SER A 28 5.48 -2.87 8.10
N ARG A 29 6.34 -3.89 8.05
CA ARG A 29 5.98 -5.23 7.58
C ARG A 29 4.97 -5.92 8.49
N GLU A 30 5.12 -5.77 9.80
CA GLU A 30 4.22 -6.37 10.79
C GLU A 30 2.80 -5.84 10.67
N ASP A 31 2.67 -4.52 10.59
CA ASP A 31 1.38 -3.88 10.39
C ASP A 31 0.77 -4.23 9.01
N ALA A 32 1.62 -4.42 8.00
CA ALA A 32 1.19 -4.84 6.68
C ALA A 32 0.60 -6.26 6.69
N GLU A 33 1.22 -7.19 7.39
CA GLU A 33 0.69 -8.56 7.56
C GLU A 33 -0.67 -8.56 8.25
N ASP A 34 -0.79 -7.84 9.36
CA ASP A 34 -2.05 -7.70 10.08
C ASP A 34 -3.13 -7.08 9.20
N LEU A 35 -2.77 -6.07 8.42
CA LEU A 35 -3.68 -5.41 7.50
C LEU A 35 -4.17 -6.36 6.39
N VAL A 36 -3.29 -7.17 5.82
CA VAL A 36 -3.65 -8.16 4.79
C VAL A 36 -4.57 -9.23 5.38
N GLN A 37 -4.27 -9.74 6.57
CA GLN A 37 -5.12 -10.73 7.24
C GLN A 37 -6.52 -10.17 7.53
N ASP A 38 -6.62 -8.97 8.07
CA ASP A 38 -7.90 -8.31 8.33
C ASP A 38 -8.68 -8.03 7.05
N THR A 39 -7.98 -7.68 5.98
CA THR A 39 -8.57 -7.47 4.66
C THR A 39 -9.19 -8.76 4.12
N PHE A 40 -8.47 -9.86 4.18
CA PHE A 40 -9.01 -11.16 3.75
C PHE A 40 -10.18 -11.61 4.61
N ALA A 41 -10.11 -11.43 5.92
CA ALA A 41 -11.22 -11.72 6.81
C ALA A 41 -12.47 -10.92 6.45
N ASN A 42 -12.32 -9.65 6.11
CA ASN A 42 -13.43 -8.79 5.68
C ASN A 42 -14.02 -9.25 4.34
N ILE A 43 -13.20 -9.64 3.39
CA ILE A 43 -13.63 -10.12 2.08
C ILE A 43 -14.40 -11.43 2.21
N LEU A 44 -13.89 -12.38 2.99
CA LEU A 44 -14.52 -13.68 3.19
C LEU A 44 -15.83 -13.58 3.96
N ARG A 45 -15.95 -12.62 4.85
CA ARG A 45 -17.18 -12.38 5.63
C ARG A 45 -18.33 -11.82 4.79
N LYS A 46 -18.02 -11.03 3.78
CA LYS A 46 -19.01 -10.41 2.88
C LYS A 46 -18.62 -10.61 1.42
N PRO A 47 -18.75 -11.81 0.89
CA PRO A 47 -18.41 -12.09 -0.50
C PRO A 47 -19.28 -11.23 -1.44
N ARG A 48 -18.63 -10.56 -2.38
CA ARG A 48 -19.29 -9.80 -3.46
C ARG A 48 -19.10 -10.47 -4.80
N LEU A 49 -20.08 -10.24 -5.67
CA LEU A 49 -19.93 -10.56 -7.09
C LEU A 49 -19.11 -9.47 -7.76
N LEU A 50 -18.03 -9.85 -8.42
CA LEU A 50 -17.11 -8.96 -9.11
C LEU A 50 -17.11 -9.26 -10.60
N ARG A 51 -16.83 -8.25 -11.40
CA ARG A 51 -16.48 -8.45 -12.80
C ARG A 51 -15.02 -8.90 -12.88
N SER A 52 -14.72 -9.82 -13.78
CA SER A 52 -13.42 -10.49 -13.88
C SER A 52 -12.19 -9.56 -14.02
N GLU A 53 -12.40 -8.32 -14.40
CA GLU A 53 -11.33 -7.34 -14.62
C GLU A 53 -11.06 -6.43 -13.41
N ASP A 54 -11.86 -6.53 -12.34
CA ASP A 54 -11.81 -5.59 -11.22
C ASP A 54 -11.27 -6.21 -9.91
N ASP A 55 -10.78 -7.44 -9.93
CA ASP A 55 -10.41 -8.18 -8.72
C ASP A 55 -9.35 -7.45 -7.90
N LEU A 56 -8.23 -7.07 -8.49
CA LEU A 56 -7.15 -6.38 -7.79
C LEU A 56 -7.57 -4.98 -7.32
N GLY A 57 -8.32 -4.25 -8.15
CA GLY A 57 -8.87 -2.94 -7.78
C GLY A 57 -9.82 -3.03 -6.59
N TYR A 58 -10.67 -4.05 -6.56
CA TYR A 58 -11.55 -4.31 -5.43
C TYR A 58 -10.78 -4.69 -4.16
N LEU A 59 -9.81 -5.58 -4.29
CA LEU A 59 -8.96 -6.00 -3.18
C LEU A 59 -8.19 -4.80 -2.58
N LEU A 60 -7.65 -3.94 -3.43
CA LEU A 60 -6.97 -2.72 -2.99
C LEU A 60 -7.93 -1.75 -2.27
N ARG A 61 -9.17 -1.63 -2.75
CA ARG A 61 -10.18 -0.80 -2.11
C ARG A 61 -10.51 -1.31 -0.70
N VAL A 62 -10.71 -2.62 -0.55
CA VAL A 62 -10.98 -3.22 0.77
C VAL A 62 -9.78 -3.06 1.68
N LEU A 63 -8.56 -3.27 1.18
CA LEU A 63 -7.32 -3.06 1.92
C LEU A 63 -7.21 -1.63 2.44
N ARG A 64 -7.43 -0.64 1.58
CA ARG A 64 -7.40 0.77 1.95
C ARG A 64 -8.48 1.12 2.98
N ASN A 65 -9.69 0.66 2.78
CA ASN A 65 -10.78 0.91 3.72
C ASN A 65 -10.51 0.28 5.08
N THR A 66 -9.96 -0.92 5.12
CA THR A 66 -9.54 -1.60 6.34
C THR A 66 -8.43 -0.82 7.04
N PHE A 67 -7.44 -0.32 6.29
CA PHE A 67 -6.37 0.53 6.81
C PHE A 67 -6.93 1.81 7.45
N ILE A 68 -7.84 2.52 6.79
CA ILE A 68 -8.45 3.74 7.33
C ILE A 68 -9.24 3.43 8.62
N SER A 69 -9.99 2.35 8.64
CA SER A 69 -10.75 1.92 9.82
C SER A 69 -9.83 1.59 11.00
N LYS A 70 -8.73 0.89 10.76
CA LYS A 70 -7.72 0.57 11.78
C LYS A 70 -7.05 1.84 12.32
N ARG A 71 -6.71 2.79 11.48
CA ARG A 71 -6.15 4.09 11.91
C ARG A 71 -7.12 4.87 12.81
N ARG A 72 -8.39 4.92 12.45
CA ARG A 72 -9.43 5.56 13.28
C ARG A 72 -9.59 4.87 14.63
N ALA A 73 -9.58 3.55 14.66
CA ALA A 73 -9.65 2.77 15.89
C ALA A 73 -8.39 2.97 16.76
N ALA A 74 -7.19 3.00 16.18
CA ALA A 74 -5.93 3.25 16.88
C ALA A 74 -5.85 4.65 17.49
N GLY A 75 -6.45 5.66 16.83
CA GLY A 75 -6.57 7.01 17.36
C GLY A 75 -7.46 7.11 18.61
N ARG A 76 -8.30 6.08 18.88
CA ARG A 76 -9.19 6.01 20.04
C ARG A 76 -8.65 5.15 21.19
N ARG A 77 -7.55 4.40 20.96
CA ARG A 77 -6.94 3.52 21.95
C ARG A 77 -5.47 3.89 22.12
N PRO A 78 -4.96 4.02 23.37
CA PRO A 78 -3.53 4.19 23.57
C PRO A 78 -2.78 2.99 23.01
N ARG A 79 -1.67 3.24 22.30
CA ARG A 79 -0.78 2.22 21.80
C ARG A 79 -0.16 1.46 22.99
N THR A 80 -0.66 0.28 23.28
CA THR A 80 -0.03 -0.68 24.13
C THR A 80 0.16 -1.97 23.34
N SER A 81 1.33 -2.10 22.72
CA SER A 81 1.86 -3.41 22.35
C SER A 81 3.35 -3.30 22.28
N PRO A 82 4.06 -4.03 23.17
CA PRO A 82 5.46 -4.30 22.95
C PRO A 82 5.57 -5.14 21.68
N MET A 83 6.39 -4.67 20.75
CA MET A 83 6.71 -5.37 19.52
C MET A 83 7.37 -6.70 19.81
N PRO A 84 6.90 -7.83 19.26
CA PRO A 84 7.74 -9.01 19.16
C PRO A 84 8.87 -8.68 18.17
N GLU A 85 10.09 -8.62 18.67
CA GLU A 85 11.29 -8.65 17.86
C GLU A 85 11.37 -10.05 17.22
N ASP A 86 11.71 -10.08 15.93
CA ASP A 86 12.05 -11.26 15.14
C ASP A 86 10.89 -12.09 14.54
N LEU A 87 10.31 -11.58 13.47
CA LEU A 87 9.87 -12.44 12.38
C LEU A 87 10.59 -11.98 11.11
N ASP A 88 11.71 -12.62 10.82
CA ASP A 88 12.51 -12.39 9.64
C ASP A 88 11.80 -12.96 8.40
N PHE A 89 10.84 -12.22 7.88
CA PHE A 89 10.31 -12.51 6.56
C PHE A 89 11.28 -11.95 5.54
N ALA A 90 12.11 -12.83 5.00
CA ALA A 90 12.99 -12.48 3.91
C ALA A 90 12.16 -11.91 2.75
N ASP A 91 12.40 -10.64 2.43
CA ASP A 91 11.90 -10.06 1.19
C ASP A 91 12.61 -10.75 0.02
N PRO A 92 11.90 -11.57 -0.81
CA PRO A 92 12.52 -12.27 -1.92
C PRO A 92 13.06 -11.30 -3.00
N MET A 93 12.72 -10.01 -2.93
CA MET A 93 13.16 -8.97 -3.85
C MET A 93 14.41 -8.23 -3.41
N ALA A 94 14.88 -8.43 -2.17
CA ALA A 94 16.06 -7.74 -1.63
C ALA A 94 17.13 -8.77 -1.22
N PRO A 95 18.11 -9.04 -2.09
CA PRO A 95 19.10 -10.11 -1.89
C PRO A 95 20.16 -9.79 -0.83
N THR A 96 20.35 -8.53 -0.43
CA THR A 96 21.36 -8.11 0.55
C THR A 96 20.74 -7.37 1.74
N PRO A 97 21.40 -7.36 2.93
CA PRO A 97 20.94 -6.58 4.08
C PRO A 97 20.83 -5.08 3.78
N GLU A 98 21.75 -4.52 3.00
CA GLU A 98 21.73 -3.12 2.59
C GLU A 98 20.51 -2.81 1.72
N ALA A 99 20.22 -3.66 0.73
CA ALA A 99 19.05 -3.52 -0.13
C ALA A 99 17.73 -3.65 0.66
N ARG A 100 17.69 -4.49 1.70
CA ARG A 100 16.53 -4.60 2.61
C ARG A 100 16.32 -3.30 3.39
N MET A 101 17.40 -2.69 3.87
CA MET A 101 17.32 -1.43 4.61
C MET A 101 16.84 -0.28 3.70
N GLU A 102 17.38 -0.18 2.50
CA GLU A 102 16.96 0.81 1.49
C GLU A 102 15.47 0.64 1.13
N THR A 103 15.02 -0.59 0.97
CA THR A 103 13.61 -0.89 0.70
C THR A 103 12.72 -0.50 1.89
N ALA A 104 13.13 -0.82 3.11
CA ALA A 104 12.38 -0.45 4.31
C ALA A 104 12.30 1.07 4.48
N GLU A 105 13.37 1.81 4.22
CA GLU A 105 13.39 3.27 4.24
C GLU A 105 12.47 3.87 3.17
N LEU A 106 12.47 3.29 1.97
CA LEU A 106 11.56 3.72 0.90
C LEU A 106 10.10 3.54 1.29
N PHE A 107 9.72 2.38 1.80
CA PHE A 107 8.34 2.11 2.21
C PHE A 107 7.92 2.97 3.41
N ALA A 108 8.83 3.24 4.34
CA ALA A 108 8.59 4.19 5.43
C ALA A 108 8.32 5.61 4.89
N ALA A 109 9.10 6.06 3.92
CA ALA A 109 8.91 7.37 3.27
C ALA A 109 7.56 7.44 2.52
N ILE A 110 7.16 6.37 1.86
CA ILE A 110 5.86 6.28 1.20
C ILE A 110 4.71 6.40 2.21
N ALA A 111 4.82 5.73 3.33
CA ALA A 111 3.81 5.78 4.40
C ALA A 111 3.65 7.19 5.01
N GLU A 112 4.67 8.02 4.96
CA GLU A 112 4.67 9.41 5.45
C GLU A 112 4.07 10.42 4.44
N LEU A 113 3.80 10.02 3.21
CA LEU A 113 3.16 10.88 2.22
C LEU A 113 1.75 11.29 2.68
N PRO A 114 1.27 12.49 2.27
CA PRO A 114 -0.14 12.81 2.41
C PRO A 114 -1.05 11.72 1.84
N ASP A 115 -2.16 11.45 2.48
CA ASP A 115 -3.03 10.30 2.20
C ASP A 115 -3.37 10.15 0.72
N ASP A 116 -3.76 11.22 0.05
CA ASP A 116 -4.13 11.18 -1.37
C ASP A 116 -2.95 10.86 -2.29
N PHE A 117 -1.76 11.36 -1.97
CA PHE A 117 -0.55 11.10 -2.76
C PHE A 117 -0.04 9.67 -2.53
N ARG A 118 -0.04 9.23 -1.29
CA ARG A 118 0.31 7.87 -0.91
C ARG A 118 -0.59 6.85 -1.61
N ASP A 119 -1.89 7.03 -1.54
CA ASP A 119 -2.86 6.12 -2.13
C ASP A 119 -2.68 6.00 -3.65
N ALA A 120 -2.44 7.11 -4.35
CA ALA A 120 -2.17 7.11 -5.78
C ALA A 120 -0.88 6.34 -6.13
N LEU A 121 0.19 6.58 -5.40
CA LEU A 121 1.48 5.91 -5.60
C LEU A 121 1.38 4.42 -5.29
N VAL A 122 0.74 4.05 -4.19
CA VAL A 122 0.53 2.65 -3.81
C VAL A 122 -0.29 1.91 -4.86
N ALA A 123 -1.36 2.51 -5.38
CA ALA A 123 -2.21 1.87 -6.37
C ALA A 123 -1.49 1.61 -7.70
N ILE A 124 -0.74 2.57 -8.20
CA ILE A 124 -0.08 2.50 -9.51
C ILE A 124 1.31 1.84 -9.41
N ASP A 125 2.20 2.38 -8.59
CA ASP A 125 3.61 1.99 -8.61
C ASP A 125 3.88 0.72 -7.79
N ILE A 126 3.09 0.44 -6.76
CA ILE A 126 3.29 -0.71 -5.90
C ILE A 126 2.34 -1.86 -6.27
N ALA A 127 1.05 -1.63 -6.31
CA ALA A 127 0.06 -2.66 -6.64
C ALA A 127 0.00 -2.97 -8.13
N GLY A 128 0.46 -2.06 -8.99
CA GLY A 128 0.53 -2.27 -10.43
C GLY A 128 -0.82 -2.17 -11.15
N LEU A 129 -1.77 -1.39 -10.60
CA LEU A 129 -3.01 -1.10 -11.28
C LEU A 129 -2.77 -0.16 -12.49
N SER A 130 -3.58 -0.30 -13.52
CA SER A 130 -3.67 0.73 -14.56
C SER A 130 -4.27 2.02 -13.99
N TYR A 131 -4.06 3.14 -14.68
CA TYR A 131 -4.65 4.43 -14.28
C TYR A 131 -6.17 4.35 -14.14
N ARG A 132 -6.81 3.65 -15.06
CA ARG A 132 -8.27 3.45 -15.06
C ARG A 132 -8.73 2.63 -13.85
N GLU A 133 -8.05 1.53 -13.57
CA GLU A 133 -8.36 0.67 -12.43
C GLU A 133 -8.12 1.40 -11.11
N ALA A 134 -7.00 2.10 -10.98
CA ALA A 134 -6.67 2.85 -9.78
C ALA A 134 -7.64 4.02 -9.55
N ALA A 135 -7.99 4.77 -10.59
CA ALA A 135 -8.98 5.84 -10.50
C ALA A 135 -10.34 5.31 -10.02
N ARG A 136 -10.75 4.16 -10.55
CA ARG A 136 -11.98 3.49 -10.15
C ARG A 136 -11.91 2.99 -8.69
N ALA A 137 -10.81 2.36 -8.30
CA ALA A 137 -10.60 1.86 -6.95
C ALA A 137 -10.57 2.98 -5.91
N LEU A 138 -9.94 4.10 -6.22
CA LEU A 138 -9.82 5.27 -5.34
C LEU A 138 -10.99 6.26 -5.47
N ARG A 139 -11.92 6.02 -6.40
CA ARG A 139 -13.07 6.88 -6.67
C ARG A 139 -12.72 8.33 -7.01
N VAL A 140 -11.71 8.48 -7.84
CA VAL A 140 -11.25 9.76 -8.38
C VAL A 140 -11.22 9.75 -9.90
N ARG A 141 -11.12 10.92 -10.53
CA ARG A 141 -10.90 11.02 -11.98
C ARG A 141 -9.46 10.64 -12.31
N GLU A 142 -9.24 10.07 -13.49
CA GLU A 142 -7.88 9.72 -13.94
C GLU A 142 -6.94 10.94 -13.97
N ALA A 143 -7.44 12.10 -14.36
CA ALA A 143 -6.64 13.34 -14.33
C ALA A 143 -6.21 13.73 -12.90
N THR A 144 -7.08 13.58 -11.92
CA THR A 144 -6.76 13.80 -10.51
C THR A 144 -5.72 12.80 -10.02
N LEU A 145 -5.91 11.52 -10.36
CA LEU A 145 -4.96 10.46 -10.03
C LEU A 145 -3.57 10.76 -10.59
N THR A 146 -3.49 11.15 -11.88
CA THR A 146 -2.24 11.48 -12.54
C THR A 146 -1.49 12.61 -11.84
N THR A 147 -2.20 13.67 -11.45
CA THR A 147 -1.61 14.79 -10.72
C THR A 147 -1.10 14.36 -9.34
N ARG A 148 -1.89 13.59 -8.61
CA ARG A 148 -1.50 13.07 -7.28
C ARG A 148 -0.29 12.15 -7.36
N LEU A 149 -0.27 11.26 -8.34
CA LEU A 149 0.86 10.36 -8.57
C LEU A 149 2.15 11.13 -8.89
N HIS A 150 2.06 12.13 -9.76
CA HIS A 150 3.21 12.95 -10.11
C HIS A 150 3.79 13.66 -8.87
N ARG A 151 2.95 14.26 -8.06
CA ARG A 151 3.37 14.92 -6.81
C ARG A 151 3.92 13.94 -5.78
N ALA A 152 3.33 12.76 -5.67
CA ALA A 152 3.85 11.70 -4.80
C ALA A 152 5.26 11.29 -5.20
N ARG A 153 5.48 11.04 -6.50
CA ARG A 153 6.81 10.68 -7.03
C ARG A 153 7.84 11.77 -6.80
N GLN A 154 7.48 13.03 -6.98
CA GLN A 154 8.37 14.16 -6.71
C GLN A 154 8.81 14.22 -5.25
N ARG A 155 7.88 14.02 -4.32
CA ARG A 155 8.18 14.02 -2.87
C ARG A 155 9.07 12.85 -2.47
N ILE A 156 8.84 11.66 -3.00
CA ILE A 156 9.70 10.51 -2.75
C ILE A 156 11.11 10.74 -3.30
N ALA A 157 11.24 11.22 -4.53
CA ALA A 157 12.53 11.55 -5.11
C ALA A 157 13.31 12.56 -4.25
N ALA A 158 12.64 13.59 -3.78
CA ALA A 158 13.25 14.59 -2.90
C ALA A 158 13.67 14.01 -1.53
N SER A 159 12.93 13.06 -0.98
CA SER A 159 13.26 12.40 0.29
C SER A 159 14.48 11.47 0.18
N ILE A 160 14.63 10.80 -0.95
CA ILE A 160 15.75 9.89 -1.21
C ILE A 160 17.06 10.67 -1.49
N GLU A 161 16.97 11.77 -2.24
CA GLU A 161 18.15 12.60 -2.56
C GLU A 161 18.74 13.32 -1.34
N GLY A 162 18.00 13.39 -0.22
CA GLY A 162 18.39 14.14 0.97
C GLY A 162 18.39 15.66 0.75
N PRO A 163 18.66 16.46 1.78
CA PRO A 163 18.82 17.90 1.61
C PRO A 163 20.07 18.13 0.77
N LYS A 164 19.90 18.61 -0.46
CA LYS A 164 21.03 19.09 -1.27
C LYS A 164 21.80 20.09 -0.40
N ALA A 165 23.04 19.76 -0.08
CA ALA A 165 23.94 20.67 0.62
C ALA A 165 23.91 22.01 -0.11
N ARG A 166 23.43 23.04 0.57
CA ARG A 166 23.41 24.42 0.05
C ARG A 166 24.87 24.78 -0.23
N PRO A 167 25.25 25.15 -1.46
CA PRO A 167 26.63 25.55 -1.72
C PRO A 167 27.01 26.69 -0.76
N PRO A 168 28.23 26.72 -0.24
CA PRO A 168 28.67 27.79 0.61
C PRO A 168 28.56 29.10 -0.15
N LYS A 169 27.92 30.09 0.48
CA LYS A 169 27.90 31.44 -0.05
C LYS A 169 29.35 31.98 -0.02
N SER A 170 29.91 32.28 -1.19
CA SER A 170 31.14 33.01 -1.34
C SER A 170 30.93 34.45 -0.91
#